data_3426f98bda4ea1cd034c0c4e2b269559
#
_entry.id   3426f98bda4ea1cd034c0c4e2b269559
#
_cell.length_a   1.000
_cell.length_b   1.000
_cell.length_c   1.000
_cell.angle_alpha   90.00
_cell.angle_beta   90.00
_cell.angle_gamma   90.00
#
_symmetry.space_group_name_H-M   'P 1'
#
loop_
_entity.id
_entity.type
_entity.pdbx_description
1 polymer ?
#
loop_
_entity_poly.entity_id
_entity_poly.type
_entity_poly.pdbx_seq_one_letter_code
_entity_poly.pdbx_strand_id
1 'polypeptide(L)'
;MRTLQEIIDRGRRIVFFGGAGVSTASGIPDFRGENGLYKQKYGELTPEMMLSSSFFYLHPDRFFEFYREHMLHPEARPNAAHRALYKLERMGKLRGVVTQNIDGLHRMAGNRLVYELHGSVHENYCMDCNREYDLDWLLHTSGVPKCPRCGGVVKPYVVLYGEAPDKYTCMGACREISNCDVLIVAGTSLAVEPAASFIDYFHGRELVVINNEETRADERATLTLRGDVNEIMGDLELPEI
;
A
#
# COMPACT_ATOMS: atom_id res chain seq x y z
N MET A 1 13.00 5.78 -27.23
CA MET A 1 12.59 5.69 -25.81
C MET A 1 12.42 4.21 -25.51
N ARG A 2 12.90 3.68 -24.39
CA ARG A 2 12.73 2.25 -24.04
C ARG A 2 11.30 1.98 -23.59
N THR A 3 10.78 0.79 -23.92
CA THR A 3 9.49 0.32 -23.40
C THR A 3 9.64 -0.19 -21.96
N LEU A 4 8.53 -0.32 -21.23
CA LEU A 4 8.53 -0.93 -19.90
C LEU A 4 9.09 -2.35 -19.94
N GLN A 5 8.71 -3.15 -20.95
CA GLN A 5 9.22 -4.51 -21.13
C GLN A 5 10.75 -4.52 -21.27
N GLU A 6 11.32 -3.65 -22.13
CA GLU A 6 12.77 -3.57 -22.30
C GLU A 6 13.51 -3.16 -21.02
N ILE A 7 12.92 -2.29 -20.20
CA ILE A 7 13.49 -1.89 -18.91
C ILE A 7 13.47 -3.09 -17.94
N ILE A 8 12.35 -3.80 -17.86
CA ILE A 8 12.20 -4.98 -17.01
C ILE A 8 13.13 -6.10 -17.44
N ASP A 9 13.26 -6.36 -18.75
CA ASP A 9 14.13 -7.41 -19.28
C ASP A 9 15.60 -7.18 -18.91
N ARG A 10 16.05 -5.94 -18.90
CA ARG A 10 17.42 -5.53 -18.54
C ARG A 10 17.64 -5.33 -17.05
N GLY A 11 16.56 -5.07 -16.30
CA GLY A 11 16.59 -4.88 -14.86
C GLY A 11 17.02 -6.16 -14.13
N ARG A 12 17.87 -6.00 -13.11
CA ARG A 12 18.35 -7.09 -12.27
C ARG A 12 17.91 -6.98 -10.82
N ARG A 13 17.66 -5.76 -10.37
CA ARG A 13 17.23 -5.45 -9.02
C ARG A 13 16.11 -4.41 -9.09
N ILE A 14 14.92 -4.88 -9.38
CA ILE A 14 13.71 -4.05 -9.51
C ILE A 14 13.09 -3.90 -8.12
N VAL A 15 12.72 -2.69 -7.76
CA VAL A 15 11.85 -2.40 -6.62
C VAL A 15 10.58 -1.74 -7.14
N PHE A 16 9.46 -2.16 -6.59
CA PHE A 16 8.16 -1.54 -6.86
C PHE A 16 7.74 -0.70 -5.67
N PHE A 17 7.32 0.54 -5.92
CA PHE A 17 6.75 1.44 -4.92
C PHE A 17 5.31 1.77 -5.31
N GLY A 18 4.34 1.29 -4.53
CA GLY A 18 2.92 1.34 -4.85
C GLY A 18 2.08 2.13 -3.87
N GLY A 19 0.97 2.68 -4.37
CA GLY A 19 -0.10 3.27 -3.58
C GLY A 19 -1.48 2.71 -3.96
N ALA A 20 -2.54 3.38 -3.52
CA ALA A 20 -3.92 2.90 -3.63
C ALA A 20 -4.39 2.63 -5.06
N GLY A 21 -3.87 3.35 -6.06
CA GLY A 21 -4.16 3.11 -7.48
C GLY A 21 -3.75 1.72 -7.99
N VAL A 22 -2.90 0.99 -7.26
CA VAL A 22 -2.57 -0.41 -7.59
C VAL A 22 -3.75 -1.35 -7.31
N SER A 23 -4.61 -1.01 -6.36
CA SER A 23 -5.69 -1.87 -5.86
C SER A 23 -7.08 -1.50 -6.38
N THR A 24 -7.21 -0.46 -7.21
CA THR A 24 -8.50 -0.01 -7.77
C THR A 24 -9.16 -1.10 -8.62
N ALA A 25 -8.39 -1.80 -9.45
CA ALA A 25 -8.88 -2.95 -10.23
C ALA A 25 -9.21 -4.19 -9.37
N SER A 26 -8.90 -4.15 -8.07
CA SER A 26 -9.31 -5.17 -7.09
C SER A 26 -10.60 -4.80 -6.35
N GLY A 27 -11.23 -3.67 -6.72
CA GLY A 27 -12.45 -3.17 -6.09
C GLY A 27 -12.23 -2.31 -4.85
N ILE A 28 -10.98 -1.94 -4.54
CA ILE A 28 -10.65 -1.03 -3.43
C ILE A 28 -10.53 0.38 -3.98
N PRO A 29 -11.39 1.34 -3.56
CA PRO A 29 -11.30 2.72 -4.02
C PRO A 29 -9.97 3.36 -3.57
N ASP A 30 -9.41 4.21 -4.41
CA ASP A 30 -8.29 5.04 -3.99
C ASP A 30 -8.75 6.19 -3.07
N PHE A 31 -7.78 6.96 -2.56
CA PHE A 31 -8.08 8.06 -1.63
C PHE A 31 -8.35 9.38 -2.34
N ARG A 32 -7.68 9.69 -3.46
CA ARG A 32 -7.63 11.04 -4.08
C ARG A 32 -8.11 11.09 -5.52
N GLY A 33 -8.20 9.96 -6.21
CA GLY A 33 -8.68 9.86 -7.59
C GLY A 33 -10.09 10.40 -7.78
N GLU A 34 -10.66 10.26 -8.97
CA GLU A 34 -11.94 10.85 -9.32
C GLU A 34 -13.08 10.41 -8.37
N ASN A 35 -13.10 9.14 -7.97
CA ASN A 35 -14.05 8.55 -7.02
C ASN A 35 -13.43 8.28 -5.64
N GLY A 36 -12.34 8.96 -5.32
CA GLY A 36 -11.54 8.73 -4.11
C GLY A 36 -12.29 9.02 -2.82
N LEU A 37 -11.90 8.30 -1.77
CA LEU A 37 -12.52 8.38 -0.45
C LEU A 37 -12.53 9.82 0.09
N TYR A 38 -11.50 10.63 -0.19
CA TYR A 38 -11.38 12.01 0.32
C TYR A 38 -12.31 13.01 -0.37
N LYS A 39 -12.96 12.64 -1.46
CA LYS A 39 -14.01 13.45 -2.09
C LYS A 39 -15.39 13.23 -1.48
N GLN A 40 -15.55 12.22 -0.64
CA GLN A 40 -16.80 11.93 0.06
C GLN A 40 -16.94 12.84 1.27
N LYS A 41 -18.17 13.26 1.56
CA LYS A 41 -18.47 14.13 2.71
C LYS A 41 -19.03 13.32 3.87
N TYR A 42 -18.41 13.45 5.04
CA TYR A 42 -18.84 12.81 6.29
C TYR A 42 -19.27 13.88 7.31
N GLY A 43 -20.23 14.74 6.90
CA GLY A 43 -20.60 15.93 7.66
C GLY A 43 -19.46 16.97 7.64
N GLU A 44 -18.98 17.38 8.81
CA GLU A 44 -17.85 18.32 8.96
C GLU A 44 -16.49 17.60 9.07
N LEU A 45 -16.49 16.25 9.08
CA LEU A 45 -15.26 15.45 9.22
C LEU A 45 -14.70 15.06 7.87
N THR A 46 -13.37 15.05 7.79
CA THR A 46 -12.66 14.50 6.62
C THR A 46 -12.16 13.08 6.93
N PRO A 47 -11.96 12.23 5.91
CA PRO A 47 -11.37 10.90 6.10
C PRO A 47 -10.02 10.93 6.83
N GLU A 48 -9.17 11.95 6.57
CA GLU A 48 -7.91 12.13 7.28
C GLU A 48 -8.14 12.36 8.79
N MET A 49 -9.14 13.16 9.16
CA MET A 49 -9.49 13.36 10.57
C MET A 49 -9.98 12.06 11.19
N MET A 50 -10.84 11.31 10.50
CA MET A 50 -11.42 10.06 10.99
C MET A 50 -10.38 8.93 11.09
N LEU A 51 -9.34 8.95 10.24
CA LEU A 51 -8.21 8.02 10.28
C LEU A 51 -7.01 8.55 11.08
N SER A 52 -7.20 9.55 11.94
CA SER A 52 -6.14 10.05 12.82
C SER A 52 -6.10 9.31 14.15
N SER A 53 -4.93 9.24 14.77
CA SER A 53 -4.74 8.66 16.09
C SER A 53 -5.56 9.41 17.15
N SER A 54 -5.60 10.73 17.07
CA SER A 54 -6.41 11.54 18.00
C SER A 54 -7.90 11.21 17.92
N PHE A 55 -8.43 11.02 16.71
CA PHE A 55 -9.83 10.63 16.54
C PHE A 55 -10.11 9.22 17.06
N PHE A 56 -9.20 8.28 16.80
CA PHE A 56 -9.29 6.92 17.32
C PHE A 56 -9.40 6.90 18.86
N TYR A 57 -8.58 7.68 19.56
CA TYR A 57 -8.60 7.72 21.04
C TYR A 57 -9.82 8.45 21.60
N LEU A 58 -10.30 9.50 20.93
CA LEU A 58 -11.41 10.31 21.43
C LEU A 58 -12.79 9.76 21.05
N HIS A 59 -12.88 9.10 19.89
CA HIS A 59 -14.14 8.62 19.30
C HIS A 59 -13.97 7.21 18.70
N PRO A 60 -13.56 6.21 19.51
CA PRO A 60 -13.27 4.85 18.98
C PRO A 60 -14.47 4.18 18.33
N ASP A 61 -15.69 4.44 18.79
CA ASP A 61 -16.94 3.96 18.22
C ASP A 61 -17.10 4.41 16.75
N ARG A 62 -16.98 5.72 16.52
CA ARG A 62 -17.07 6.31 15.19
C ARG A 62 -15.91 5.94 14.29
N PHE A 63 -14.70 5.81 14.88
CA PHE A 63 -13.53 5.31 14.15
C PHE A 63 -13.81 3.90 13.60
N PHE A 64 -14.28 2.96 14.43
CA PHE A 64 -14.50 1.59 13.99
C PHE A 64 -15.69 1.45 13.05
N GLU A 65 -16.71 2.28 13.15
CA GLU A 65 -17.80 2.36 12.19
C GLU A 65 -17.23 2.71 10.79
N PHE A 66 -16.51 3.84 10.69
CA PHE A 66 -15.86 4.29 9.46
C PHE A 66 -14.83 3.29 8.93
N TYR A 67 -14.01 2.73 9.82
CA TYR A 67 -12.95 1.78 9.46
C TYR A 67 -13.53 0.51 8.83
N ARG A 68 -14.59 -0.05 9.38
CA ARG A 68 -15.25 -1.24 8.81
C ARG A 68 -15.92 -0.96 7.48
N GLU A 69 -16.54 0.19 7.33
CA GLU A 69 -17.27 0.56 6.11
C GLU A 69 -16.33 0.87 4.94
N HIS A 70 -15.22 1.53 5.22
CA HIS A 70 -14.39 2.12 4.17
C HIS A 70 -12.98 1.55 4.02
N MET A 71 -12.45 0.89 5.05
CA MET A 71 -11.07 0.40 5.03
C MET A 71 -10.96 -1.12 4.92
N LEU A 72 -12.02 -1.86 5.22
CA LEU A 72 -12.02 -3.32 5.15
C LEU A 72 -12.69 -3.80 3.86
N HIS A 73 -11.92 -4.53 3.05
CA HIS A 73 -12.38 -5.09 1.78
C HIS A 73 -12.06 -6.60 1.73
N PRO A 74 -12.75 -7.44 2.52
CA PRO A 74 -12.40 -8.86 2.67
C PRO A 74 -12.59 -9.67 1.38
N GLU A 75 -13.41 -9.17 0.46
CA GLU A 75 -13.66 -9.81 -0.83
C GLU A 75 -12.64 -9.45 -1.91
N ALA A 76 -11.78 -8.46 -1.67
CA ALA A 76 -10.76 -8.04 -2.64
C ALA A 76 -9.77 -9.17 -2.94
N ARG A 77 -9.36 -9.28 -4.18
CA ARG A 77 -8.41 -10.29 -4.64
C ARG A 77 -7.30 -9.63 -5.46
N PRO A 78 -6.09 -10.22 -5.47
CA PRO A 78 -4.99 -9.72 -6.29
C PRO A 78 -5.36 -9.59 -7.76
N ASN A 79 -5.07 -8.45 -8.36
CA ASN A 79 -5.28 -8.16 -9.78
C ASN A 79 -4.03 -8.49 -10.63
N ALA A 80 -4.03 -8.13 -11.92
CA ALA A 80 -2.93 -8.45 -12.82
C ALA A 80 -1.61 -7.79 -12.42
N ALA A 81 -1.63 -6.55 -11.88
CA ALA A 81 -0.42 -5.89 -11.39
C ALA A 81 0.23 -6.65 -10.23
N HIS A 82 -0.55 -7.09 -9.24
CA HIS A 82 -0.07 -7.92 -8.14
C HIS A 82 0.55 -9.23 -8.63
N ARG A 83 -0.12 -9.92 -9.60
CA ARG A 83 0.39 -11.16 -10.18
C ARG A 83 1.66 -10.95 -11.00
N ALA A 84 1.77 -9.84 -11.74
CA ALA A 84 2.99 -9.50 -12.47
C ALA A 84 4.18 -9.31 -11.52
N LEU A 85 3.98 -8.61 -10.40
CA LEU A 85 5.02 -8.43 -9.37
C LEU A 85 5.44 -9.77 -8.73
N TYR A 86 4.48 -10.66 -8.46
CA TYR A 86 4.80 -12.00 -8.00
C TYR A 86 5.66 -12.77 -9.02
N LYS A 87 5.30 -12.73 -10.31
CA LYS A 87 6.10 -13.36 -11.39
C LYS A 87 7.52 -12.78 -11.43
N LEU A 88 7.67 -11.46 -11.34
CA LEU A 88 8.99 -10.81 -11.30
C LEU A 88 9.83 -11.24 -10.09
N GLU A 89 9.21 -11.44 -8.94
CA GLU A 89 9.89 -11.97 -7.74
C GLU A 89 10.34 -13.42 -7.98
N ARG A 90 9.49 -14.27 -8.55
CA ARG A 90 9.83 -15.65 -8.89
C ARG A 90 10.95 -15.77 -9.92
N MET A 91 11.06 -14.81 -10.83
CA MET A 91 12.17 -14.68 -11.77
C MET A 91 13.48 -14.18 -11.11
N GLY A 92 13.44 -13.81 -9.82
CA GLY A 92 14.58 -13.23 -9.11
C GLY A 92 14.92 -11.79 -9.51
N LYS A 93 14.03 -11.12 -10.26
CA LYS A 93 14.22 -9.74 -10.72
C LYS A 93 13.69 -8.72 -9.68
N LEU A 94 12.53 -8.98 -9.05
CA LEU A 94 11.96 -8.11 -8.03
C LEU A 94 12.66 -8.36 -6.68
N ARG A 95 13.18 -7.30 -6.09
CA ARG A 95 13.87 -7.32 -4.79
C ARG A 95 12.95 -6.99 -3.63
N GLY A 96 11.85 -6.32 -3.91
CA GLY A 96 10.84 -6.01 -2.91
C GLY A 96 9.73 -5.15 -3.46
N VAL A 97 8.59 -5.24 -2.80
CA VAL A 97 7.45 -4.34 -2.95
C VAL A 97 7.43 -3.40 -1.74
N VAL A 98 7.50 -2.12 -1.97
CA VAL A 98 7.24 -1.08 -0.97
C VAL A 98 5.84 -0.55 -1.22
N THR A 99 4.95 -0.69 -0.29
CA THR A 99 3.56 -0.28 -0.48
C THR A 99 3.04 0.62 0.62
N GLN A 100 2.24 1.60 0.24
CA GLN A 100 1.46 2.43 1.15
C GLN A 100 0.11 1.79 1.50
N ASN A 101 -0.27 0.73 0.77
CA ASN A 101 -1.54 0.03 0.96
C ASN A 101 -1.50 -0.87 2.19
N ILE A 102 -2.66 -0.99 2.82
CA ILE A 102 -2.87 -1.82 4.02
C ILE A 102 -3.69 -3.09 3.72
N ASP A 103 -4.02 -3.33 2.45
CA ASP A 103 -4.95 -4.35 1.98
C ASP A 103 -4.39 -5.79 1.97
N GLY A 104 -3.06 -5.95 2.06
CA GLY A 104 -2.38 -7.25 2.04
C GLY A 104 -2.36 -7.96 0.68
N LEU A 105 -2.84 -7.33 -0.41
CA LEU A 105 -2.99 -8.00 -1.71
C LEU A 105 -1.66 -8.45 -2.33
N HIS A 106 -0.57 -7.75 -2.09
CA HIS A 106 0.76 -8.19 -2.55
C HIS A 106 1.16 -9.52 -1.88
N ARG A 107 0.96 -9.64 -0.57
CA ARG A 107 1.22 -10.90 0.16
C ARG A 107 0.28 -12.00 -0.29
N MET A 108 -0.99 -11.67 -0.50
CA MET A 108 -1.99 -12.62 -1.01
C MET A 108 -1.65 -13.11 -2.42
N ALA A 109 -1.02 -12.28 -3.26
CA ALA A 109 -0.51 -12.68 -4.59
C ALA A 109 0.69 -13.64 -4.51
N GLY A 110 1.36 -13.74 -3.35
CA GLY A 110 2.50 -14.60 -3.09
C GLY A 110 3.85 -13.89 -2.94
N ASN A 111 3.89 -12.56 -3.04
CA ASN A 111 5.12 -11.80 -2.78
C ASN A 111 5.56 -11.96 -1.32
N ARG A 112 6.87 -12.19 -1.12
CA ARG A 112 7.47 -12.45 0.21
C ARG A 112 8.11 -11.22 0.81
N LEU A 113 8.81 -10.43 -0.01
CA LEU A 113 9.46 -9.19 0.42
C LEU A 113 8.54 -8.01 0.18
N VAL A 114 7.61 -7.79 1.10
CA VAL A 114 6.65 -6.69 1.07
C VAL A 114 6.86 -5.80 2.29
N TYR A 115 7.17 -4.54 2.05
CA TYR A 115 7.32 -3.49 3.06
C TYR A 115 6.02 -2.67 3.10
N GLU A 116 5.12 -3.02 4.02
CA GLU A 116 3.83 -2.37 4.23
C GLU A 116 4.04 -1.15 5.13
N LEU A 117 4.33 0.01 4.51
CA LEU A 117 4.74 1.23 5.23
C LEU A 117 3.67 1.75 6.20
N HIS A 118 2.41 1.48 5.91
CA HIS A 118 1.28 1.91 6.73
C HIS A 118 0.63 0.75 7.51
N GLY A 119 1.34 -0.39 7.63
CA GLY A 119 0.84 -1.57 8.32
C GLY A 119 -0.18 -2.37 7.49
N SER A 120 -1.01 -3.15 8.16
CA SER A 120 -1.93 -4.09 7.50
C SER A 120 -3.26 -4.21 8.24
N VAL A 121 -4.38 -4.31 7.51
CA VAL A 121 -5.71 -4.63 8.07
C VAL A 121 -5.78 -6.07 8.60
N HIS A 122 -4.86 -6.93 8.16
CA HIS A 122 -4.82 -8.34 8.56
C HIS A 122 -4.25 -8.57 9.95
N GLU A 123 -3.59 -7.56 10.52
CA GLU A 123 -2.95 -7.62 11.82
C GLU A 123 -3.62 -6.64 12.79
N ASN A 124 -4.01 -7.12 13.96
CA ASN A 124 -4.66 -6.33 14.99
C ASN A 124 -4.10 -6.74 16.35
N TYR A 125 -4.02 -5.85 17.31
CA TYR A 125 -3.45 -6.14 18.62
C TYR A 125 -4.22 -5.47 19.76
N CYS A 126 -4.27 -6.15 20.88
CA CYS A 126 -4.81 -5.58 22.11
C CYS A 126 -3.85 -4.54 22.69
N MET A 127 -4.33 -3.32 22.91
CA MET A 127 -3.52 -2.22 23.42
C MET A 127 -3.02 -2.44 24.86
N ASP A 128 -3.69 -3.29 25.66
CA ASP A 128 -3.34 -3.53 27.06
C ASP A 128 -2.44 -4.76 27.25
N CYS A 129 -2.67 -5.84 26.49
CA CYS A 129 -1.95 -7.11 26.71
C CYS A 129 -1.16 -7.61 25.47
N ASN A 130 -1.11 -6.83 24.39
CA ASN A 130 -0.42 -7.11 23.13
C ASN A 130 -0.81 -8.43 22.45
N ARG A 131 -1.96 -9.02 22.81
CA ARG A 131 -2.45 -10.23 22.12
C ARG A 131 -2.85 -9.86 20.70
N GLU A 132 -2.39 -10.66 19.74
CA GLU A 132 -2.66 -10.47 18.33
C GLU A 132 -3.99 -11.12 17.93
N TYR A 133 -4.62 -10.52 16.91
CA TYR A 133 -5.87 -10.94 16.29
C TYR A 133 -5.78 -10.72 14.79
N ASP A 134 -6.33 -11.64 14.01
CA ASP A 134 -6.42 -11.51 12.56
C ASP A 134 -7.64 -10.68 12.11
N LEU A 135 -7.73 -10.44 10.81
CA LEU A 135 -8.85 -9.71 10.20
C LEU A 135 -10.16 -10.48 10.39
N ASP A 136 -10.14 -11.81 10.26
CA ASP A 136 -11.35 -12.64 10.40
C ASP A 136 -11.98 -12.44 11.78
N TRP A 137 -11.18 -12.48 12.83
CA TRP A 137 -11.66 -12.19 14.18
C TRP A 137 -12.26 -10.78 14.27
N LEU A 138 -11.61 -9.74 13.69
CA LEU A 138 -12.12 -8.37 13.72
C LEU A 138 -13.48 -8.25 13.02
N LEU A 139 -13.67 -8.90 11.89
CA LEU A 139 -14.91 -8.89 11.12
C LEU A 139 -16.09 -9.51 11.90
N HIS A 140 -15.83 -10.46 12.81
CA HIS A 140 -16.83 -11.05 13.67
C HIS A 140 -17.14 -10.25 14.96
N THR A 141 -16.51 -9.08 15.14
CA THR A 141 -16.80 -8.15 16.24
C THR A 141 -17.74 -7.02 15.83
N SER A 142 -18.42 -6.40 16.80
CA SER A 142 -19.25 -5.23 16.60
C SER A 142 -18.81 -4.08 17.49
N GLY A 143 -19.11 -2.81 17.10
CA GLY A 143 -18.72 -1.63 17.85
C GLY A 143 -17.20 -1.55 18.04
N VAL A 144 -16.74 -1.13 19.22
CA VAL A 144 -15.32 -1.08 19.58
C VAL A 144 -14.83 -2.48 19.96
N PRO A 145 -13.91 -3.10 19.20
CA PRO A 145 -13.45 -4.46 19.47
C PRO A 145 -12.76 -4.55 20.84
N LYS A 146 -13.15 -5.54 21.64
CA LYS A 146 -12.60 -5.78 22.98
C LYS A 146 -11.89 -7.11 23.04
N CYS A 147 -10.70 -7.10 23.61
CA CYS A 147 -9.90 -8.29 23.86
C CYS A 147 -10.65 -9.26 24.81
N PRO A 148 -10.96 -10.51 24.40
CA PRO A 148 -11.66 -11.45 25.29
C PRO A 148 -10.82 -11.89 26.51
N ARG A 149 -9.49 -11.61 26.48
CA ARG A 149 -8.59 -11.96 27.59
C ARG A 149 -8.58 -10.93 28.70
N CYS A 150 -8.56 -9.61 28.37
CA CYS A 150 -8.33 -8.56 29.36
C CYS A 150 -9.33 -7.38 29.28
N GLY A 151 -10.24 -7.39 28.29
CA GLY A 151 -11.21 -6.32 28.09
C GLY A 151 -10.65 -5.07 27.38
N GLY A 152 -9.34 -5.01 27.13
CA GLY A 152 -8.70 -3.88 26.44
C GLY A 152 -9.18 -3.69 25.02
N VAL A 153 -9.01 -2.48 24.46
CA VAL A 153 -9.35 -2.19 23.06
C VAL A 153 -8.37 -2.93 22.13
N VAL A 154 -8.90 -3.53 21.07
CA VAL A 154 -8.08 -4.10 19.99
C VAL A 154 -7.97 -3.07 18.88
N LYS A 155 -6.74 -2.60 18.61
CA LYS A 155 -6.41 -1.64 17.56
C LYS A 155 -5.90 -2.36 16.32
N PRO A 156 -6.32 -1.97 15.10
CA PRO A 156 -5.66 -2.46 13.87
C PRO A 156 -4.19 -2.01 13.82
N TYR A 157 -3.33 -2.89 13.31
CA TYR A 157 -1.91 -2.57 13.08
C TYR A 157 -1.75 -1.74 11.81
N VAL A 158 -2.47 -0.63 11.74
CA VAL A 158 -2.36 0.37 10.68
C VAL A 158 -1.83 1.67 11.25
N VAL A 159 -1.01 2.36 10.47
CA VAL A 159 -0.43 3.66 10.82
C VAL A 159 -1.49 4.73 10.57
N LEU A 160 -2.02 5.31 11.64
CA LEU A 160 -2.99 6.39 11.57
C LEU A 160 -2.26 7.73 11.39
N TYR A 161 -2.97 8.73 10.85
CA TYR A 161 -2.43 10.09 10.82
C TYR A 161 -2.03 10.54 12.22
N GLY A 162 -0.78 11.04 12.34
CA GLY A 162 -0.16 11.39 13.63
C GLY A 162 0.66 10.25 14.27
N GLU A 163 0.65 9.05 13.71
CA GLU A 163 1.53 7.95 14.13
C GLU A 163 2.76 7.84 13.22
N ALA A 164 3.85 7.29 13.74
CA ALA A 164 5.04 7.00 12.95
C ALA A 164 4.97 5.58 12.38
N PRO A 165 5.37 5.39 11.11
CA PRO A 165 5.54 4.04 10.55
C PRO A 165 6.61 3.23 11.30
N ASP A 166 6.54 1.89 11.18
CA ASP A 166 7.55 1.02 11.78
C ASP A 166 8.94 1.31 11.23
N LYS A 167 9.89 1.55 12.15
CA LYS A 167 11.27 1.92 11.82
C LYS A 167 11.98 0.85 10.98
N TYR A 168 11.78 -0.43 11.30
CA TYR A 168 12.48 -1.52 10.61
C TYR A 168 11.94 -1.73 9.21
N THR A 169 10.63 -1.60 9.02
CA THR A 169 9.97 -1.61 7.70
C THR A 169 10.50 -0.45 6.85
N CYS A 170 10.55 0.76 7.40
CA CYS A 170 11.09 1.94 6.71
C CYS A 170 12.56 1.75 6.32
N MET A 171 13.41 1.28 7.24
CA MET A 171 14.83 1.03 6.95
C MET A 171 15.02 -0.04 5.86
N GLY A 172 14.22 -1.10 5.91
CA GLY A 172 14.22 -2.14 4.89
C GLY A 172 13.84 -1.60 3.52
N ALA A 173 12.74 -0.87 3.43
CA ALA A 173 12.27 -0.23 2.20
C ALA A 173 13.33 0.72 1.61
N CYS A 174 13.88 1.63 2.41
CA CYS A 174 14.93 2.56 1.97
C CYS A 174 16.17 1.83 1.46
N ARG A 175 16.59 0.74 2.14
CA ARG A 175 17.74 -0.07 1.71
C ARG A 175 17.50 -0.71 0.34
N GLU A 176 16.33 -1.30 0.11
CA GLU A 176 16.02 -1.92 -1.19
C GLU A 176 15.93 -0.87 -2.30
N ILE A 177 15.29 0.28 -2.05
CA ILE A 177 15.22 1.40 -3.01
C ILE A 177 16.62 1.93 -3.34
N SER A 178 17.48 2.16 -2.34
CA SER A 178 18.84 2.67 -2.55
C SER A 178 19.72 1.72 -3.36
N ASN A 179 19.44 0.42 -3.31
CA ASN A 179 20.25 -0.61 -3.94
C ASN A 179 19.66 -1.16 -5.25
N CYS A 180 18.51 -0.67 -5.71
CA CYS A 180 17.90 -1.14 -6.96
C CYS A 180 18.46 -0.41 -8.18
N ASP A 181 18.40 -1.08 -9.35
CA ASP A 181 18.77 -0.49 -10.63
C ASP A 181 17.53 0.03 -11.40
N VAL A 182 16.36 -0.46 -11.05
CA VAL A 182 15.05 -0.01 -11.56
C VAL A 182 14.11 0.23 -10.39
N LEU A 183 13.54 1.43 -10.30
CA LEU A 183 12.44 1.74 -9.39
C LEU A 183 11.18 2.00 -10.21
N ILE A 184 10.11 1.22 -9.95
CA ILE A 184 8.79 1.44 -10.53
C ILE A 184 7.90 2.09 -9.48
N VAL A 185 7.47 3.30 -9.72
CA VAL A 185 6.52 4.05 -8.87
C VAL A 185 5.16 4.02 -9.53
N ALA A 186 4.16 3.46 -8.87
CA ALA A 186 2.87 3.23 -9.50
C ALA A 186 1.67 3.48 -8.58
N GLY A 187 0.59 4.04 -9.14
CA GLY A 187 -0.70 4.20 -8.46
C GLY A 187 -0.64 5.03 -7.18
N THR A 188 0.22 6.04 -7.12
CA THR A 188 0.39 6.91 -5.94
C THR A 188 0.50 8.36 -6.34
N SER A 189 -0.13 9.25 -5.58
CA SER A 189 0.04 10.69 -5.73
C SER A 189 1.34 11.24 -5.14
N LEU A 190 2.07 10.42 -4.37
CA LEU A 190 3.27 10.83 -3.61
C LEU A 190 3.02 12.04 -2.69
N ALA A 191 1.83 12.13 -2.09
CA ALA A 191 1.42 13.25 -1.25
C ALA A 191 1.51 12.96 0.26
N VAL A 192 1.72 11.69 0.66
CA VAL A 192 1.72 11.29 2.08
C VAL A 192 3.16 11.06 2.55
N GLU A 193 3.60 11.91 3.46
CA GLU A 193 4.91 11.78 4.13
C GLU A 193 4.81 10.88 5.39
N PRO A 194 5.89 10.16 5.75
CA PRO A 194 7.23 10.15 5.14
C PRO A 194 7.37 9.23 3.92
N ALA A 195 6.35 8.45 3.59
CA ALA A 195 6.42 7.42 2.53
C ALA A 195 6.79 8.02 1.16
N ALA A 196 6.23 9.17 0.82
CA ALA A 196 6.51 9.83 -0.45
C ALA A 196 8.01 10.15 -0.64
N SER A 197 8.72 10.54 0.42
CA SER A 197 10.16 10.86 0.38
C SER A 197 11.06 9.64 0.16
N PHE A 198 10.54 8.40 0.24
CA PHE A 198 11.39 7.21 0.06
C PHE A 198 11.92 7.06 -1.36
N ILE A 199 11.23 7.60 -2.37
CA ILE A 199 11.73 7.62 -3.75
C ILE A 199 13.02 8.45 -3.90
N ASP A 200 13.32 9.35 -2.98
CA ASP A 200 14.50 10.19 -3.02
C ASP A 200 15.79 9.41 -2.68
N TYR A 201 15.66 8.25 -2.05
CA TYR A 201 16.78 7.30 -1.85
C TYR A 201 17.16 6.54 -3.13
N PHE A 202 16.41 6.68 -4.22
CA PHE A 202 16.72 6.02 -5.48
C PHE A 202 17.86 6.73 -6.22
N HIS A 203 18.90 5.95 -6.55
CA HIS A 203 20.08 6.38 -7.30
C HIS A 203 20.39 5.46 -8.48
N GLY A 204 19.45 4.58 -8.84
CA GLY A 204 19.59 3.64 -9.95
C GLY A 204 19.45 4.30 -11.32
N ARG A 205 19.34 3.47 -12.35
CA ARG A 205 19.37 3.93 -13.76
C ARG A 205 18.01 4.24 -14.34
N GLU A 206 16.98 3.52 -13.95
CA GLU A 206 15.65 3.63 -14.55
C GLU A 206 14.61 3.92 -13.46
N LEU A 207 14.04 5.11 -13.48
CA LEU A 207 12.88 5.48 -12.70
C LEU A 207 11.66 5.44 -13.63
N VAL A 208 10.77 4.50 -13.38
CA VAL A 208 9.52 4.35 -14.13
C VAL A 208 8.37 4.87 -13.30
N VAL A 209 7.52 5.71 -13.87
CA VAL A 209 6.29 6.19 -13.24
C VAL A 209 5.08 5.66 -14.02
N ILE A 210 4.17 4.98 -13.32
CA ILE A 210 2.91 4.49 -13.88
C ILE A 210 1.78 5.10 -13.06
N ASN A 211 1.11 6.11 -13.58
CA ASN A 211 0.06 6.81 -12.84
C ASN A 211 -0.89 7.55 -13.80
N ASN A 212 -2.16 7.69 -13.42
CA ASN A 212 -3.12 8.45 -14.23
C ASN A 212 -2.80 9.95 -14.23
N GLU A 213 -2.39 10.47 -13.07
CA GLU A 213 -2.07 11.89 -12.86
C GLU A 213 -0.57 12.11 -12.77
N GLU A 214 -0.17 13.35 -12.97
CA GLU A 214 1.22 13.78 -12.80
C GLU A 214 1.62 13.77 -11.33
N THR A 215 2.87 13.39 -11.07
CA THR A 215 3.45 13.32 -9.73
C THR A 215 4.82 13.99 -9.70
N ARG A 216 5.34 14.30 -8.52
CA ARG A 216 6.71 14.85 -8.38
C ARG A 216 7.81 13.90 -8.90
N ALA A 217 7.53 12.62 -9.08
CA ALA A 217 8.49 11.66 -9.62
C ALA A 217 8.69 11.81 -11.13
N ASP A 218 7.73 12.39 -11.83
CA ASP A 218 7.76 12.55 -13.29
C ASP A 218 8.97 13.38 -13.77
N GLU A 219 9.37 14.38 -13.01
CA GLU A 219 10.54 15.23 -13.36
C GLU A 219 11.85 14.43 -13.46
N ARG A 220 11.96 13.33 -12.72
CA ARG A 220 13.14 12.46 -12.67
C ARG A 220 12.95 11.14 -13.42
N ALA A 221 11.74 10.89 -13.93
CA ALA A 221 11.40 9.64 -14.57
C ALA A 221 12.15 9.44 -15.89
N THR A 222 12.69 8.26 -16.11
CA THR A 222 13.24 7.84 -17.41
C THR A 222 12.15 7.31 -18.35
N LEU A 223 11.03 6.88 -17.77
CA LEU A 223 9.82 6.49 -18.49
C LEU A 223 8.58 6.85 -17.64
N THR A 224 7.64 7.57 -18.25
CA THR A 224 6.33 7.84 -17.67
C THR A 224 5.25 7.21 -18.53
N LEU A 225 4.37 6.44 -17.90
CA LEU A 225 3.21 5.80 -18.52
C LEU A 225 1.94 6.30 -17.84
N ARG A 226 1.02 6.86 -18.64
CA ARG A 226 -0.30 7.29 -18.18
C ARG A 226 -1.31 6.20 -18.45
N GLY A 227 -2.01 5.75 -17.42
CA GLY A 227 -3.02 4.71 -17.53
C GLY A 227 -3.18 3.88 -16.25
N ASP A 228 -4.03 2.90 -16.35
CA ASP A 228 -4.32 1.95 -15.26
C ASP A 228 -3.11 1.05 -14.99
N VAL A 229 -2.70 0.99 -13.72
CA VAL A 229 -1.54 0.18 -13.29
C VAL A 229 -1.77 -1.31 -13.55
N ASN A 230 -3.03 -1.77 -13.36
CA ASN A 230 -3.37 -3.16 -13.58
C ASN A 230 -3.24 -3.56 -15.06
N GLU A 231 -3.67 -2.69 -15.98
CA GLU A 231 -3.56 -2.93 -17.42
C GLU A 231 -2.08 -2.91 -17.83
N ILE A 232 -1.36 -1.83 -17.52
CA ILE A 232 0.04 -1.63 -17.92
C ILE A 232 0.95 -2.76 -17.39
N MET A 233 0.77 -3.15 -16.13
CA MET A 233 1.56 -4.24 -15.53
C MET A 233 1.08 -5.62 -15.99
N GLY A 234 -0.21 -5.75 -16.32
CA GLY A 234 -0.82 -6.97 -16.83
C GLY A 234 -0.38 -7.33 -18.24
N ASP A 235 -0.06 -6.32 -19.06
CA ASP A 235 0.39 -6.48 -20.45
C ASP A 235 1.87 -6.92 -20.58
N LEU A 236 2.59 -7.04 -19.45
CA LEU A 236 3.96 -7.52 -19.46
C LEU A 236 4.04 -8.99 -19.91
N GLU A 237 4.90 -9.23 -20.86
CA GLU A 237 5.22 -10.59 -21.33
C GLU A 237 6.12 -11.30 -20.31
N LEU A 238 5.49 -11.91 -19.30
CA LEU A 238 6.16 -12.63 -18.22
C LEU A 238 5.82 -14.13 -18.32
N PRO A 239 6.80 -15.03 -18.05
CA PRO A 239 6.55 -16.46 -18.11
C PRO A 239 5.44 -16.89 -17.14
N GLU A 240 4.75 -17.95 -17.49
CA GLU A 240 3.86 -18.62 -16.55
C GLU A 240 4.68 -19.34 -15.48
N ILE A 241 4.27 -19.20 -14.22
CA ILE A 241 4.98 -19.73 -13.05
C ILE A 241 4.03 -20.60 -12.21
#